data_eae985e27834d1db6832dfd9fe524866
#
_entry.id   eae985e27834d1db6832dfd9fe524866
#
_cell.length_a   1.000
_cell.length_b   1.000
_cell.length_c   1.000
_cell.angle_alpha   90.00
_cell.angle_beta   90.00
_cell.angle_gamma   90.00
#
_symmetry.space_group_name_H-M   'P 1'
#
loop_
_entity.id
_entity.type
_entity.pdbx_description
1 polymer ?
#
loop_
_entity_poly.entity_id
_entity_poly.type
_entity_poly.pdbx_seq_one_letter_code
_entity_poly.pdbx_strand_id
1 'polypeptide(L)'
;MNKYFSVFFGLLLSLSLHAQRYIWYPDSIIQDNPNYGMDKYHDVLRYHNPLMYLAYPVIEPVVKRRLPLEDGEGKDGYWLEGNFAYRFAIYKGKYYNYKFFQRMRPTLDVDLLVRLTKDYSSPLLPASNKLGLGLDYLLSNLEALKKEKATLVWTTMQLHHYSNGQADSFFVEDQVQRNNYKSGDFSTNYFRIVVNIASTSQQKNIVSGGVGYQRQVDLGGPLASSKELEHYYGSDRALVNFQWTTKPMLKTFSLENRATTGRDTVQTEKRRQFNIRSEFEYIFRGVANFVGDSKIRPAWHNYITYMPSVSNEVGFILHTYLGRDYLNIRFDDVVFVGEIGVYVKFNGR
;
A
#
# COMPACT_ATOMS: atom_id res chain seq x y z
N MET A 1 -24.14 11.01 5.70
CA MET A 1 -22.67 11.18 5.63
C MET A 1 -22.16 11.60 7.00
N ASN A 2 -21.42 10.74 7.68
CA ASN A 2 -21.12 10.89 9.11
C ASN A 2 -20.15 12.07 9.35
N LYS A 3 -20.49 12.99 10.26
CA LYS A 3 -19.69 14.19 10.62
C LYS A 3 -18.24 13.83 10.99
N TYR A 4 -18.01 12.62 11.47
CA TYR A 4 -16.67 12.11 11.83
C TYR A 4 -15.76 11.84 10.61
N PHE A 5 -16.32 11.49 9.45
CA PHE A 5 -15.55 11.28 8.22
C PHE A 5 -14.93 12.58 7.71
N SER A 6 -15.70 13.69 7.77
CA SER A 6 -15.19 15.01 7.35
C SER A 6 -14.10 15.55 8.27
N VAL A 7 -14.17 15.27 9.58
CA VAL A 7 -13.15 15.66 10.56
C VAL A 7 -11.88 14.82 10.35
N PHE A 8 -12.00 13.52 10.13
CA PHE A 8 -10.86 12.62 9.88
C PHE A 8 -10.14 12.97 8.57
N PHE A 9 -10.90 13.25 7.51
CA PHE A 9 -10.35 13.67 6.21
C PHE A 9 -9.69 15.05 6.29
N GLY A 10 -10.27 15.98 7.05
CA GLY A 10 -9.68 17.30 7.32
C GLY A 10 -8.38 17.20 8.11
N LEU A 11 -8.29 16.28 9.07
CA LEU A 11 -7.06 16.03 9.85
C LEU A 11 -5.96 15.41 8.97
N LEU A 12 -6.29 14.45 8.10
CA LEU A 12 -5.36 13.87 7.13
C LEU A 12 -4.82 14.91 6.15
N LEU A 13 -5.69 15.79 5.63
CA LEU A 13 -5.30 16.90 4.76
C LEU A 13 -4.43 17.92 5.49
N SER A 14 -4.71 18.26 6.74
CA SER A 14 -3.91 19.21 7.51
C SER A 14 -2.51 18.66 7.85
N LEU A 15 -2.39 17.36 8.09
CA LEU A 15 -1.10 16.69 8.31
C LEU A 15 -0.25 16.64 7.02
N SER A 16 -0.87 16.62 5.84
CA SER A 16 -0.18 16.59 4.55
C SER A 16 0.39 17.96 4.13
N LEU A 17 -0.20 19.06 4.60
CA LEU A 17 0.23 20.43 4.24
C LEU A 17 1.56 20.87 4.89
N HIS A 18 2.08 20.12 5.87
CA HIS A 18 3.39 20.35 6.48
C HIS A 18 4.53 19.55 5.85
N ALA A 19 4.36 19.03 4.63
CA ALA A 19 5.43 18.35 3.89
C ALA A 19 6.58 19.33 3.56
N GLN A 20 7.62 19.27 4.36
CA GLN A 20 8.81 20.11 4.17
C GLN A 20 9.59 19.72 2.92
N ARG A 21 10.13 20.71 2.20
CA ARG A 21 10.92 20.58 0.98
C ARG A 21 12.16 19.69 1.19
N TYR A 22 12.42 18.80 0.25
CA TYR A 22 13.61 17.95 0.23
C TYR A 22 14.83 18.77 -0.19
N ILE A 23 15.82 18.88 0.67
CA ILE A 23 17.14 19.39 0.29
C ILE A 23 18.01 18.18 -0.01
N TRP A 24 18.39 18.01 -1.27
CA TRP A 24 19.36 17.00 -1.69
C TRP A 24 20.75 17.52 -1.37
N TYR A 25 21.53 16.76 -0.58
CA TYR A 25 22.93 17.09 -0.35
C TYR A 25 23.78 16.57 -1.50
N PRO A 26 24.81 17.35 -1.97
CA PRO A 26 25.80 16.85 -2.92
C PRO A 26 26.53 15.62 -2.39
N ASP A 27 26.92 14.72 -3.29
CA ASP A 27 27.54 13.43 -2.97
C ASP A 27 28.81 13.54 -2.08
N SER A 28 29.54 14.66 -2.13
CA SER A 28 30.71 14.93 -1.30
C SER A 28 30.42 15.13 0.20
N ILE A 29 29.21 15.57 0.57
CA ILE A 29 28.81 15.79 1.97
C ILE A 29 28.31 14.48 2.61
N ILE A 30 27.98 13.48 1.79
CA ILE A 30 27.31 12.25 2.24
C ILE A 30 28.32 11.29 2.88
N GLN A 31 29.57 11.26 2.44
CA GLN A 31 30.59 10.30 2.92
C GLN A 31 30.98 10.52 4.38
N ASP A 32 30.96 11.76 4.86
CA ASP A 32 31.33 12.11 6.25
C ASP A 32 30.14 12.10 7.22
N ASN A 33 28.93 11.80 6.76
CA ASN A 33 27.76 11.72 7.62
C ASN A 33 27.74 10.39 8.39
N PRO A 34 27.87 10.39 9.74
CA PRO A 34 27.84 9.16 10.53
C PRO A 34 26.52 8.39 10.41
N ASN A 35 25.43 9.06 9.99
CA ASN A 35 24.11 8.47 9.82
C ASN A 35 23.81 8.02 8.39
N TYR A 36 24.78 8.11 7.47
CA TYR A 36 24.55 7.82 6.04
C TYR A 36 23.92 6.45 5.78
N GLY A 37 24.39 5.40 6.47
CA GLY A 37 23.81 4.06 6.34
C GLY A 37 22.33 3.99 6.74
N MET A 38 21.94 4.74 7.79
CA MET A 38 20.55 4.81 8.25
C MET A 38 19.68 5.62 7.30
N ASP A 39 20.18 6.72 6.75
CA ASP A 39 19.44 7.50 5.76
C ASP A 39 19.16 6.66 4.52
N LYS A 40 20.12 5.85 4.06
CA LYS A 40 19.97 4.91 2.95
C LYS A 40 18.89 3.85 3.23
N TYR A 41 18.85 3.30 4.46
CA TYR A 41 17.81 2.38 4.89
C TYR A 41 16.43 3.06 4.87
N HIS A 42 16.31 4.24 5.44
CA HIS A 42 15.04 4.98 5.45
C HIS A 42 14.58 5.35 4.05
N ASP A 43 15.49 5.66 3.14
CA ASP A 43 15.15 5.92 1.74
C ASP A 43 14.59 4.68 1.05
N VAL A 44 15.17 3.51 1.26
CA VAL A 44 14.62 2.26 0.72
C VAL A 44 13.22 1.98 1.29
N LEU A 45 13.03 2.15 2.60
CA LEU A 45 11.71 1.93 3.22
C LEU A 45 10.61 2.83 2.67
N ARG A 46 10.94 4.04 2.19
CA ARG A 46 9.95 4.93 1.54
C ARG A 46 9.39 4.34 0.24
N TYR A 47 10.17 3.58 -0.50
CA TYR A 47 9.69 2.91 -1.70
C TYR A 47 8.81 1.70 -1.39
N HIS A 48 8.89 1.15 -0.16
CA HIS A 48 8.04 0.07 0.33
C HIS A 48 6.76 0.54 1.02
N ASN A 49 6.51 1.85 1.08
CA ASN A 49 5.23 2.35 1.58
C ASN A 49 4.11 1.92 0.63
N PRO A 50 2.89 1.69 1.18
CA PRO A 50 1.73 1.41 0.35
C PRO A 50 1.46 2.56 -0.62
N LEU A 51 0.81 2.23 -1.73
CA LEU A 51 0.49 3.21 -2.78
C LEU A 51 -0.83 3.89 -2.44
N MET A 52 -0.84 5.22 -2.49
CA MET A 52 -2.09 5.99 -2.47
C MET A 52 -2.46 6.36 -3.89
N TYR A 53 -3.65 5.97 -4.34
CA TYR A 53 -4.07 6.20 -5.71
C TYR A 53 -5.58 6.37 -5.87
N LEU A 54 -5.96 6.93 -7.00
CA LEU A 54 -7.31 6.96 -7.52
C LEU A 54 -7.25 6.42 -8.95
N ALA A 55 -7.96 5.34 -9.24
CA ALA A 55 -7.87 4.63 -10.50
C ALA A 55 -9.25 4.30 -11.08
N TYR A 56 -9.30 4.25 -12.41
CA TYR A 56 -10.46 3.88 -13.22
C TYR A 56 -10.16 2.56 -13.94
N PRO A 57 -11.04 1.57 -13.90
CA PRO A 57 -10.87 0.33 -14.63
C PRO A 57 -11.00 0.55 -16.14
N VAL A 58 -9.91 0.30 -16.88
CA VAL A 58 -9.87 0.31 -18.36
C VAL A 58 -10.16 -1.06 -18.93
N ILE A 59 -9.86 -2.13 -18.17
CA ILE A 59 -10.37 -3.47 -18.39
C ILE A 59 -11.49 -3.66 -17.39
N GLU A 60 -12.71 -3.83 -17.90
CA GLU A 60 -13.88 -4.00 -17.04
C GLU A 60 -13.66 -5.18 -16.09
N PRO A 61 -13.93 -4.99 -14.77
CA PRO A 61 -13.73 -6.07 -13.82
C PRO A 61 -14.51 -7.31 -14.23
N VAL A 62 -13.78 -8.39 -14.54
CA VAL A 62 -14.38 -9.70 -14.73
C VAL A 62 -14.54 -10.32 -13.36
N VAL A 63 -15.78 -10.44 -12.90
CA VAL A 63 -16.12 -10.99 -11.58
C VAL A 63 -16.70 -12.37 -11.76
N LYS A 64 -16.03 -13.40 -11.20
CA LYS A 64 -16.62 -14.74 -11.06
C LYS A 64 -17.14 -14.86 -9.63
N ARG A 65 -18.46 -14.86 -9.49
CA ARG A 65 -19.13 -14.99 -8.21
C ARG A 65 -19.37 -16.43 -7.82
N ARG A 66 -19.40 -16.68 -6.52
CA ARG A 66 -19.87 -17.93 -5.96
C ARG A 66 -21.37 -18.11 -6.16
N LEU A 67 -22.15 -17.08 -5.92
CA LEU A 67 -23.60 -17.03 -6.05
C LEU A 67 -24.00 -15.83 -6.91
N PRO A 68 -25.05 -15.94 -7.76
CA PRO A 68 -25.56 -14.78 -8.49
C PRO A 68 -26.02 -13.68 -7.54
N LEU A 69 -25.94 -12.42 -7.99
CA LEU A 69 -26.58 -11.32 -7.29
C LEU A 69 -28.09 -11.46 -7.37
N GLU A 70 -28.79 -11.04 -6.32
CA GLU A 70 -30.23 -10.83 -6.38
C GLU A 70 -30.59 -9.50 -7.04
N ASP A 71 -31.83 -9.38 -7.48
CA ASP A 71 -32.37 -8.12 -7.99
C ASP A 71 -32.20 -7.03 -6.93
N GLY A 72 -31.53 -5.94 -7.30
CA GLY A 72 -31.25 -4.82 -6.41
C GLY A 72 -29.96 -4.85 -5.60
N GLU A 73 -29.15 -5.91 -5.71
CA GLU A 73 -27.79 -5.96 -5.09
C GLU A 73 -26.72 -5.17 -5.88
N GLY A 74 -27.12 -4.51 -6.97
CA GLY A 74 -26.24 -3.68 -7.79
C GLY A 74 -25.57 -4.43 -8.92
N LYS A 75 -24.79 -3.68 -9.74
CA LYS A 75 -24.05 -4.23 -10.87
C LYS A 75 -22.67 -4.74 -10.43
N ASP A 76 -22.16 -5.70 -11.17
CA ASP A 76 -20.87 -6.33 -10.87
C ASP A 76 -19.67 -5.40 -10.96
N GLY A 77 -19.78 -4.31 -11.71
CA GLY A 77 -18.66 -3.41 -11.98
C GLY A 77 -18.59 -2.21 -11.04
N TYR A 78 -17.40 -1.66 -10.93
CA TYR A 78 -17.17 -0.33 -10.36
C TYR A 78 -16.49 0.55 -11.42
N TRP A 79 -16.64 1.86 -11.29
CA TRP A 79 -16.01 2.80 -12.23
C TRP A 79 -14.86 3.57 -11.61
N LEU A 80 -14.71 3.53 -10.29
CA LEU A 80 -13.63 4.21 -9.59
C LEU A 80 -13.22 3.41 -8.36
N GLU A 81 -11.91 3.24 -8.21
CA GLU A 81 -11.30 2.72 -6.98
C GLU A 81 -10.36 3.77 -6.40
N GLY A 82 -10.45 4.01 -5.11
CA GLY A 82 -9.53 4.86 -4.35
C GLY A 82 -8.86 4.06 -3.25
N ASN A 83 -7.53 4.06 -3.23
CA ASN A 83 -6.74 3.50 -2.14
C ASN A 83 -5.98 4.61 -1.43
N PHE A 84 -6.28 4.82 -0.15
CA PHE A 84 -5.66 5.80 0.73
C PHE A 84 -4.85 5.07 1.79
N ALA A 85 -3.62 4.73 1.46
CA ALA A 85 -2.78 3.92 2.31
C ALA A 85 -1.48 4.64 2.66
N TYR A 86 -1.10 4.61 3.94
CA TYR A 86 0.12 5.23 4.42
C TYR A 86 0.66 4.56 5.70
N ARG A 87 2.00 4.56 5.83
CA ARG A 87 2.72 4.10 7.01
C ARG A 87 3.43 5.28 7.67
N PHE A 88 2.90 5.75 8.78
CA PHE A 88 3.46 6.85 9.57
C PHE A 88 4.58 6.32 10.46
N ALA A 89 5.81 6.74 10.24
CA ALA A 89 6.90 6.43 11.17
C ALA A 89 6.67 7.20 12.49
N ILE A 90 6.49 6.48 13.59
CA ILE A 90 6.30 7.06 14.92
C ILE A 90 7.60 7.74 15.37
N TYR A 91 8.73 7.10 15.11
CA TYR A 91 10.05 7.72 15.22
C TYR A 91 11.03 7.11 14.21
N LYS A 92 12.14 7.81 13.98
CA LYS A 92 13.25 7.33 13.14
C LYS A 92 14.42 7.01 14.06
N GLY A 93 14.84 5.75 14.07
CA GLY A 93 15.87 5.22 14.98
C GLY A 93 17.21 5.96 14.97
N LYS A 94 17.51 6.73 13.90
CA LYS A 94 18.78 7.47 13.75
C LYS A 94 19.10 8.47 14.86
N TYR A 95 18.10 8.86 15.64
CA TYR A 95 18.26 9.81 16.75
C TYR A 95 18.59 9.15 18.09
N TYR A 96 18.68 7.81 18.15
CA TYR A 96 18.96 7.09 19.38
C TYR A 96 20.43 6.67 19.47
N ASN A 97 21.03 6.82 20.65
CA ASN A 97 22.42 6.42 20.87
C ASN A 97 22.61 4.89 20.97
N TYR A 98 21.54 4.15 21.23
CA TYR A 98 21.59 2.70 21.36
C TYR A 98 21.44 2.05 19.99
N LYS A 99 22.43 1.22 19.58
CA LYS A 99 22.46 0.51 18.29
C LYS A 99 21.19 -0.31 17.97
N PHE A 100 20.55 -0.86 19.00
CA PHE A 100 19.30 -1.60 18.85
C PHE A 100 18.17 -0.70 18.35
N PHE A 101 17.91 0.43 19.03
CA PHE A 101 16.85 1.36 18.64
C PHE A 101 17.13 2.08 17.31
N GLN A 102 18.40 2.28 16.95
CA GLN A 102 18.76 2.83 15.65
C GLN A 102 18.24 1.99 14.48
N ARG A 103 18.10 0.68 14.68
CA ARG A 103 17.65 -0.27 13.64
C ARG A 103 16.14 -0.38 13.52
N MET A 104 15.37 0.23 14.42
CA MET A 104 13.92 0.13 14.50
C MET A 104 13.25 1.31 13.83
N ARG A 105 12.15 1.02 13.11
CA ARG A 105 11.19 2.01 12.63
C ARG A 105 9.78 1.54 12.95
N PRO A 106 9.25 1.84 14.15
CA PRO A 106 7.84 1.59 14.45
C PRO A 106 6.96 2.52 13.61
N THR A 107 5.83 1.98 13.14
CA THR A 107 4.89 2.69 12.28
C THR A 107 3.46 2.54 12.78
N LEU A 108 2.65 3.56 12.50
CA LEU A 108 1.20 3.46 12.47
C LEU A 108 0.79 3.29 11.01
N ASP A 109 0.10 2.21 10.71
CA ASP A 109 -0.30 1.84 9.36
C ASP A 109 -1.79 2.12 9.18
N VAL A 110 -2.14 2.85 8.13
CA VAL A 110 -3.53 3.18 7.76
C VAL A 110 -3.71 2.81 6.30
N ASP A 111 -4.80 2.10 5.97
CA ASP A 111 -5.15 1.72 4.60
C ASP A 111 -6.67 1.73 4.48
N LEU A 112 -7.18 2.58 3.59
CA LEU A 112 -8.60 2.75 3.28
C LEU A 112 -8.80 2.52 1.79
N LEU A 113 -9.50 1.44 1.44
CA LEU A 113 -9.89 1.14 0.08
C LEU A 113 -11.39 1.41 -0.11
N VAL A 114 -11.74 2.15 -1.15
CA VAL A 114 -13.12 2.49 -1.51
C VAL A 114 -13.39 2.22 -2.98
N ARG A 115 -14.61 1.80 -3.31
CA ARG A 115 -15.07 1.63 -4.69
C ARG A 115 -16.43 2.27 -4.90
N LEU A 116 -16.58 2.96 -6.03
CA LEU A 116 -17.85 3.50 -6.51
C LEU A 116 -18.41 2.55 -7.58
N THR A 117 -19.63 2.05 -7.37
CA THR A 117 -20.28 1.13 -8.30
C THR A 117 -20.76 1.83 -9.56
N LYS A 118 -21.10 1.05 -10.59
CA LYS A 118 -21.74 1.54 -11.83
C LYS A 118 -23.24 1.73 -11.72
N ASP A 119 -23.82 1.56 -10.54
CA ASP A 119 -25.24 1.74 -10.30
C ASP A 119 -25.66 3.21 -10.36
N TYR A 120 -26.96 3.44 -10.46
CA TYR A 120 -27.53 4.79 -10.42
C TYR A 120 -27.07 5.53 -9.15
N SER A 121 -26.62 6.76 -9.31
CA SER A 121 -26.00 7.60 -8.27
C SER A 121 -24.62 7.09 -7.77
N SER A 122 -24.01 6.11 -8.42
CA SER A 122 -22.67 5.56 -8.11
C SER A 122 -22.44 5.35 -6.61
N PRO A 123 -23.23 4.49 -5.95
CA PRO A 123 -23.14 4.30 -4.51
C PRO A 123 -21.75 3.77 -4.12
N LEU A 124 -21.30 4.21 -2.95
CA LEU A 124 -20.05 3.75 -2.36
C LEU A 124 -20.28 2.37 -1.73
N LEU A 125 -19.46 1.38 -2.12
CA LEU A 125 -19.41 0.10 -1.42
C LEU A 125 -18.85 0.28 0.00
N PRO A 126 -19.20 -0.61 0.95
CA PRO A 126 -18.59 -0.60 2.28
C PRO A 126 -17.06 -0.57 2.16
N ALA A 127 -16.44 0.46 2.73
CA ALA A 127 -15.01 0.67 2.62
C ALA A 127 -14.22 -0.42 3.35
N SER A 128 -13.06 -0.78 2.82
CA SER A 128 -12.09 -1.61 3.54
C SER A 128 -11.20 -0.72 4.39
N ASN A 129 -11.26 -0.89 5.71
CA ASN A 129 -10.49 -0.12 6.66
C ASN A 129 -9.44 -1.02 7.32
N LYS A 130 -8.15 -0.75 7.11
CA LYS A 130 -7.07 -1.42 7.83
C LYS A 130 -6.34 -0.40 8.68
N LEU A 131 -6.26 -0.65 9.96
CA LEU A 131 -5.53 0.15 10.92
C LEU A 131 -4.64 -0.76 11.75
N GLY A 132 -3.39 -0.37 11.96
CA GLY A 132 -2.51 -1.23 12.74
C GLY A 132 -1.18 -0.59 13.10
N LEU A 133 -0.38 -1.39 13.77
CA LEU A 133 0.98 -1.08 14.16
C LEU A 133 1.95 -1.91 13.34
N GLY A 134 3.04 -1.28 12.93
CA GLY A 134 4.12 -1.93 12.23
C GLY A 134 5.47 -1.69 12.91
N LEU A 135 6.42 -2.56 12.62
CA LEU A 135 7.81 -2.42 13.01
C LEU A 135 8.70 -2.90 11.87
N ASP A 136 9.51 -2.02 11.31
CA ASP A 136 10.61 -2.41 10.45
C ASP A 136 11.88 -2.51 11.29
N TYR A 137 12.60 -3.62 11.18
CA TYR A 137 13.84 -3.87 11.89
C TYR A 137 14.97 -4.22 10.93
N LEU A 138 16.02 -3.40 10.90
CA LEU A 138 17.19 -3.59 10.04
C LEU A 138 18.07 -4.73 10.56
N LEU A 139 18.24 -5.77 9.75
CA LEU A 139 19.09 -6.93 10.03
C LEU A 139 20.54 -6.73 9.54
N SER A 140 20.73 -5.97 8.45
CA SER A 140 22.05 -5.69 7.89
C SER A 140 22.94 -4.93 8.86
N ASN A 141 24.26 -5.13 8.73
CA ASN A 141 25.25 -4.37 9.50
C ASN A 141 25.25 -2.90 9.01
N LEU A 142 25.15 -1.95 9.96
CA LEU A 142 25.16 -0.51 9.66
C LEU A 142 26.44 -0.06 8.95
N GLU A 143 27.62 -0.61 9.30
CA GLU A 143 28.88 -0.30 8.65
C GLU A 143 28.91 -0.76 7.18
N ALA A 144 28.29 -1.92 6.88
CA ALA A 144 28.18 -2.40 5.51
C ALA A 144 27.30 -1.49 4.64
N LEU A 145 26.38 -0.74 5.23
CA LEU A 145 25.51 0.20 4.50
C LEU A 145 26.22 1.48 4.08
N LYS A 146 27.37 1.79 4.67
CA LYS A 146 28.20 2.95 4.27
C LYS A 146 28.84 2.76 2.91
N LYS A 147 28.96 1.52 2.42
CA LYS A 147 29.53 1.22 1.10
C LYS A 147 28.63 1.76 -0.01
N GLU A 148 29.21 2.17 -1.14
CA GLU A 148 28.47 2.63 -2.30
C GLU A 148 27.42 1.62 -2.78
N LYS A 149 27.83 0.35 -2.89
CA LYS A 149 26.91 -0.77 -3.13
C LYS A 149 26.64 -1.47 -1.81
N ALA A 150 25.41 -1.48 -1.38
CA ALA A 150 25.01 -2.16 -0.16
C ALA A 150 23.78 -3.05 -0.40
N THR A 151 23.78 -4.18 0.30
CA THR A 151 22.61 -5.04 0.42
C THR A 151 21.95 -4.77 1.76
N LEU A 152 20.71 -4.32 1.74
CA LEU A 152 19.88 -4.15 2.91
C LEU A 152 19.03 -5.39 3.11
N VAL A 153 19.00 -5.87 4.34
CA VAL A 153 18.06 -6.92 4.78
C VAL A 153 17.33 -6.39 5.99
N TRP A 154 16.02 -6.45 5.98
CA TRP A 154 15.20 -6.03 7.10
C TRP A 154 13.96 -6.90 7.24
N THR A 155 13.38 -6.92 8.42
CA THR A 155 12.11 -7.56 8.71
C THR A 155 11.05 -6.49 8.92
N THR A 156 9.88 -6.69 8.33
CA THR A 156 8.66 -5.92 8.60
C THR A 156 7.70 -6.81 9.36
N MET A 157 7.29 -6.38 10.54
CA MET A 157 6.25 -7.02 11.36
C MET A 157 5.06 -6.08 11.46
N GLN A 158 3.83 -6.60 11.35
CA GLN A 158 2.61 -5.81 11.36
C GLN A 158 1.51 -6.54 12.13
N LEU A 159 0.75 -5.79 12.91
CA LEU A 159 -0.49 -6.25 13.53
C LEU A 159 -1.58 -5.28 13.11
N HIS A 160 -2.53 -5.76 12.33
CA HIS A 160 -3.59 -4.94 11.75
C HIS A 160 -4.97 -5.44 12.13
N HIS A 161 -5.86 -4.51 12.40
CA HIS A 161 -7.29 -4.69 12.38
C HIS A 161 -7.81 -4.33 10.97
N TYR A 162 -8.65 -5.19 10.40
CA TYR A 162 -9.24 -5.02 9.08
C TYR A 162 -10.75 -5.20 9.16
N SER A 163 -11.51 -4.15 8.85
CA SER A 163 -12.97 -4.16 8.95
C SER A 163 -13.62 -3.29 7.87
N ASN A 164 -14.93 -3.45 7.68
CA ASN A 164 -15.72 -2.58 6.81
C ASN A 164 -16.58 -1.56 7.58
N GLY A 165 -16.59 -1.63 8.92
CA GLY A 165 -17.36 -0.71 9.76
C GLY A 165 -18.87 -0.87 9.66
N GLN A 166 -19.35 -2.03 9.21
CA GLN A 166 -20.76 -2.40 9.18
C GLN A 166 -21.10 -3.26 10.40
N ALA A 167 -22.38 -3.45 10.70
CA ALA A 167 -22.82 -4.14 11.91
C ALA A 167 -23.98 -5.12 11.70
N ASP A 168 -24.45 -5.29 10.47
CA ASP A 168 -25.51 -6.22 10.16
C ASP A 168 -24.97 -7.66 10.05
N SER A 169 -25.86 -8.65 9.98
CA SER A 169 -25.48 -10.05 9.83
C SER A 169 -24.56 -10.27 8.63
N PHE A 170 -23.51 -11.08 8.81
CA PHE A 170 -22.54 -11.40 7.77
C PHE A 170 -23.19 -12.01 6.52
N PHE A 171 -24.14 -12.94 6.74
CA PHE A 171 -24.96 -13.51 5.68
C PHE A 171 -26.31 -12.83 5.60
N VAL A 172 -26.87 -12.74 4.38
CA VAL A 172 -28.30 -12.45 4.23
C VAL A 172 -29.12 -13.62 4.77
N GLU A 173 -30.34 -13.35 5.21
CA GLU A 173 -31.26 -14.39 5.67
C GLU A 173 -31.78 -15.18 4.47
N ASP A 174 -30.95 -16.02 3.88
CA ASP A 174 -31.30 -16.94 2.81
C ASP A 174 -30.82 -18.38 3.13
N GLN A 175 -31.31 -19.36 2.37
CA GLN A 175 -30.96 -20.76 2.55
C GLN A 175 -29.53 -21.12 2.09
N VAL A 176 -28.87 -20.23 1.37
CA VAL A 176 -27.58 -20.50 0.71
C VAL A 176 -26.41 -19.75 1.33
N GLN A 177 -26.61 -19.05 2.45
CA GLN A 177 -25.57 -18.31 3.18
C GLN A 177 -24.78 -17.35 2.28
N ARG A 178 -25.49 -16.49 1.57
CA ARG A 178 -24.89 -15.46 0.74
C ARG A 178 -24.34 -14.34 1.60
N ASN A 179 -23.13 -13.83 1.27
CA ASN A 179 -22.57 -12.70 1.99
C ASN A 179 -23.44 -11.45 1.79
N ASN A 180 -23.68 -10.72 2.87
CA ASN A 180 -24.39 -9.45 2.83
C ASN A 180 -23.45 -8.33 2.34
N TYR A 181 -23.36 -8.13 1.03
CA TYR A 181 -22.46 -7.16 0.40
C TYR A 181 -22.79 -5.70 0.70
N LYS A 182 -23.99 -5.39 1.21
CA LYS A 182 -24.43 -4.01 1.46
C LYS A 182 -24.07 -3.53 2.85
N SER A 183 -24.30 -4.36 3.86
CA SER A 183 -24.21 -3.93 5.26
C SER A 183 -23.71 -5.02 6.22
N GLY A 184 -23.34 -6.19 5.69
CA GLY A 184 -22.83 -7.29 6.53
C GLY A 184 -21.52 -6.94 7.21
N ASP A 185 -21.41 -7.34 8.48
CA ASP A 185 -20.19 -7.17 9.27
C ASP A 185 -19.02 -7.95 8.68
N PHE A 186 -17.90 -7.28 8.53
CA PHE A 186 -16.61 -7.88 8.19
C PHE A 186 -15.57 -7.30 9.13
N SER A 187 -15.06 -8.14 10.02
CA SER A 187 -14.01 -7.78 10.97
C SER A 187 -13.01 -8.92 11.12
N THR A 188 -11.72 -8.63 10.95
CA THR A 188 -10.65 -9.60 11.18
C THR A 188 -9.38 -8.90 11.61
N ASN A 189 -8.49 -9.64 12.26
CA ASN A 189 -7.17 -9.15 12.59
C ASN A 189 -6.12 -10.08 12.01
N TYR A 190 -4.94 -9.56 11.70
CA TYR A 190 -3.85 -10.40 11.26
C TYR A 190 -2.50 -9.90 11.76
N PHE A 191 -1.64 -10.85 12.07
CA PHE A 191 -0.22 -10.64 12.21
C PHE A 191 0.49 -11.00 10.91
N ARG A 192 1.39 -10.13 10.45
CA ARG A 192 2.19 -10.33 9.25
C ARG A 192 3.67 -10.14 9.58
N ILE A 193 4.51 -11.01 9.03
CA ILE A 193 5.96 -10.88 9.06
C ILE A 193 6.52 -11.06 7.64
N VAL A 194 7.39 -10.15 7.21
CA VAL A 194 8.03 -10.21 5.89
C VAL A 194 9.52 -9.94 6.06
N VAL A 195 10.35 -10.82 5.55
CA VAL A 195 11.79 -10.58 5.42
C VAL A 195 12.06 -10.04 4.02
N ASN A 196 12.66 -8.87 3.97
CA ASN A 196 12.91 -8.13 2.74
C ASN A 196 14.42 -8.00 2.50
N ILE A 197 14.77 -7.95 1.23
CA ILE A 197 16.13 -7.69 0.75
C ILE A 197 16.09 -6.62 -0.33
N ALA A 198 17.02 -5.68 -0.31
CA ALA A 198 17.18 -4.68 -1.37
C ALA A 198 18.66 -4.51 -1.72
N SER A 199 18.93 -4.40 -3.01
CA SER A 199 20.21 -3.96 -3.52
C SER A 199 20.14 -2.46 -3.82
N THR A 200 21.04 -1.70 -3.19
CA THR A 200 21.12 -0.24 -3.38
C THR A 200 22.48 0.14 -3.94
N SER A 201 22.47 1.02 -4.92
CA SER A 201 23.67 1.69 -5.42
C SER A 201 23.32 3.15 -5.66
N GLN A 202 24.22 4.08 -5.31
CA GLN A 202 24.00 5.51 -5.56
C GLN A 202 23.75 5.82 -7.04
N GLN A 203 24.33 5.01 -7.93
CA GLN A 203 24.25 5.24 -9.38
C GLN A 203 23.26 4.31 -10.10
N LYS A 204 22.63 3.36 -9.42
CA LYS A 204 21.82 2.32 -10.03
C LYS A 204 20.37 2.32 -9.49
N ASN A 205 19.52 1.61 -10.21
CA ASN A 205 18.16 1.33 -9.81
C ASN A 205 18.13 0.55 -8.47
N ILE A 206 17.05 0.73 -7.70
CA ILE A 206 16.79 -0.07 -6.50
C ILE A 206 16.00 -1.30 -6.94
N VAL A 207 16.51 -2.47 -6.60
CA VAL A 207 15.80 -3.75 -6.76
C VAL A 207 15.60 -4.33 -5.37
N SER A 208 14.39 -4.72 -5.07
CA SER A 208 14.06 -5.32 -3.79
C SER A 208 13.05 -6.44 -3.95
N GLY A 209 13.02 -7.32 -2.98
CA GLY A 209 12.05 -8.40 -2.88
C GLY A 209 11.90 -8.85 -1.44
N GLY A 210 10.86 -9.61 -1.17
CA GLY A 210 10.62 -10.14 0.16
C GLY A 210 9.73 -11.37 0.12
N VAL A 211 9.86 -12.17 1.16
CA VAL A 211 9.00 -13.32 1.43
C VAL A 211 8.44 -13.21 2.84
N GLY A 212 7.22 -13.62 3.00
CA GLY A 212 6.56 -13.43 4.28
C GLY A 212 5.42 -14.40 4.55
N TYR A 213 4.90 -14.25 5.74
CA TYR A 213 3.80 -15.03 6.26
C TYR A 213 2.81 -14.11 6.96
N GLN A 214 1.54 -14.38 6.76
CA GLN A 214 0.44 -13.72 7.46
C GLN A 214 -0.47 -14.75 8.09
N ARG A 215 -0.88 -14.47 9.31
CA ARG A 215 -1.85 -15.28 10.05
C ARG A 215 -2.95 -14.42 10.64
N GLN A 216 -4.18 -14.88 10.51
CA GLN A 216 -5.30 -14.31 11.26
C GLN A 216 -5.12 -14.58 12.75
N VAL A 217 -5.46 -13.59 13.57
CA VAL A 217 -5.43 -13.66 15.03
C VAL A 217 -6.73 -13.04 15.54
N ASP A 218 -7.36 -13.65 16.53
CA ASP A 218 -8.48 -13.03 17.22
C ASP A 218 -7.95 -12.23 18.42
N LEU A 219 -8.21 -10.93 18.43
CA LEU A 219 -7.82 -10.04 19.53
C LEU A 219 -8.92 -9.90 20.59
N GLY A 220 -10.13 -10.39 20.29
CA GLY A 220 -11.27 -10.31 21.20
C GLY A 220 -11.79 -8.88 21.46
N GLY A 221 -12.84 -8.79 22.28
CA GLY A 221 -13.44 -7.51 22.66
C GLY A 221 -13.90 -6.68 21.44
N PRO A 222 -13.66 -5.36 21.43
CA PRO A 222 -14.10 -4.50 20.31
C PRO A 222 -13.35 -4.75 19.01
N LEU A 223 -12.29 -5.55 19.02
CA LEU A 223 -11.50 -5.96 17.87
C LEU A 223 -11.70 -7.44 17.55
N ALA A 224 -12.77 -8.08 18.02
CA ALA A 224 -13.07 -9.47 17.71
C ALA A 224 -13.25 -9.68 16.20
N SER A 225 -12.80 -10.83 15.72
CA SER A 225 -13.03 -11.24 14.33
C SER A 225 -14.45 -11.75 14.17
N SER A 226 -15.09 -11.49 13.01
CA SER A 226 -16.35 -12.12 12.64
C SER A 226 -16.13 -13.62 12.56
N LYS A 227 -16.94 -14.40 13.28
CA LYS A 227 -16.77 -15.86 13.43
C LYS A 227 -16.79 -16.60 12.10
N GLU A 228 -17.59 -16.11 11.17
CA GLU A 228 -17.77 -16.65 9.83
C GLU A 228 -16.45 -16.61 9.03
N LEU A 229 -15.58 -15.61 9.27
CA LEU A 229 -14.31 -15.46 8.57
C LEU A 229 -13.27 -16.52 8.95
N GLU A 230 -13.37 -17.14 10.12
CA GLU A 230 -12.43 -18.14 10.60
C GLU A 230 -12.27 -19.31 9.62
N HIS A 231 -13.37 -19.67 8.94
CA HIS A 231 -13.42 -20.81 8.03
C HIS A 231 -13.37 -20.44 6.54
N TYR A 232 -13.62 -19.18 6.19
CA TYR A 232 -13.89 -18.79 4.80
C TYR A 232 -12.89 -17.82 4.20
N TYR A 233 -12.39 -16.91 5.01
CA TYR A 233 -11.52 -15.84 4.52
C TYR A 233 -10.08 -16.33 4.23
N GLY A 234 -9.62 -17.31 4.98
CA GLY A 234 -8.25 -17.84 4.90
C GLY A 234 -7.40 -17.36 6.06
N SER A 235 -7.03 -18.31 6.96
CA SER A 235 -6.30 -18.00 8.19
C SER A 235 -4.82 -17.77 7.98
N ASP A 236 -4.21 -18.49 7.03
CA ASP A 236 -2.77 -18.48 6.84
C ASP A 236 -2.42 -18.22 5.38
N ARG A 237 -1.47 -17.29 5.16
CA ARG A 237 -1.07 -16.84 3.82
C ARG A 237 0.44 -16.75 3.70
N ALA A 238 0.95 -17.19 2.55
CA ALA A 238 2.32 -16.92 2.11
C ALA A 238 2.33 -15.66 1.25
N LEU A 239 3.37 -14.86 1.40
CA LEU A 239 3.53 -13.57 0.75
C LEU A 239 4.85 -13.52 -0.01
N VAL A 240 4.83 -13.00 -1.22
CA VAL A 240 6.03 -12.70 -2.00
C VAL A 240 5.86 -11.31 -2.60
N ASN A 241 6.87 -10.46 -2.48
CA ASN A 241 6.88 -9.16 -3.14
C ASN A 241 8.15 -8.97 -3.95
N PHE A 242 8.03 -8.18 -4.99
CA PHE A 242 9.14 -7.71 -5.81
C PHE A 242 8.92 -6.25 -6.15
N GLN A 243 9.99 -5.47 -6.16
CA GLN A 243 9.94 -4.08 -6.58
C GLN A 243 11.23 -3.69 -7.32
N TRP A 244 11.05 -2.97 -8.42
CA TRP A 244 12.12 -2.34 -9.17
C TRP A 244 11.81 -0.86 -9.36
N THR A 245 12.72 -0.01 -8.90
CA THR A 245 12.56 1.45 -8.97
C THR A 245 13.75 2.05 -9.70
N THR A 246 13.51 2.81 -10.76
CA THR A 246 14.57 3.52 -11.46
C THR A 246 15.12 4.65 -10.61
N LYS A 247 16.42 4.91 -10.74
CA LYS A 247 17.01 6.18 -10.27
C LYS A 247 16.28 7.34 -10.96
N PRO A 248 16.01 8.45 -10.26
CA PRO A 248 15.45 9.63 -10.91
C PRO A 248 16.35 10.11 -12.04
N MET A 249 15.81 10.13 -13.27
CA MET A 249 16.54 10.64 -14.44
C MET A 249 16.50 12.16 -14.43
N LEU A 250 17.68 12.80 -14.37
CA LEU A 250 17.84 14.24 -14.48
C LEU A 250 17.64 14.68 -15.92
N LYS A 251 16.77 15.67 -16.15
CA LYS A 251 16.76 16.51 -17.34
C LYS A 251 17.00 17.95 -16.89
N THR A 252 18.14 18.48 -17.23
CA THR A 252 18.45 19.91 -17.02
C THR A 252 17.86 20.70 -18.18
N PHE A 253 16.94 21.62 -17.87
CA PHE A 253 16.46 22.61 -18.83
C PHE A 253 17.07 23.96 -18.44
N SER A 254 17.88 24.54 -19.30
CA SER A 254 18.29 25.94 -19.18
C SER A 254 17.18 26.79 -19.81
N LEU A 255 16.45 27.55 -19.00
CA LEU A 255 15.62 28.63 -19.50
C LEU A 255 16.48 29.89 -19.57
N GLU A 256 16.88 30.29 -20.77
CA GLU A 256 17.45 31.61 -21.01
C GLU A 256 16.29 32.63 -20.87
N ASN A 257 16.29 33.34 -19.76
CA ASN A 257 15.39 34.48 -19.60
C ASN A 257 16.01 35.72 -20.31
N ARG A 258 15.56 35.99 -21.54
CA ARG A 258 15.99 37.12 -22.38
C ARG A 258 15.57 38.50 -21.89
N ALA A 259 14.89 38.61 -20.74
CA ALA A 259 14.18 39.85 -20.38
C ALA A 259 14.94 40.80 -19.45
N THR A 260 16.08 40.45 -18.90
CA THR A 260 16.85 41.41 -18.07
C THR A 260 18.35 41.12 -18.14
N THR A 261 19.16 42.15 -18.13
CA THR A 261 20.64 42.20 -18.26
C THR A 261 21.42 41.50 -17.13
N GLY A 262 20.95 40.42 -16.63
CA GLY A 262 21.61 39.54 -15.69
C GLY A 262 21.36 38.08 -16.10
N ARG A 263 22.41 37.33 -16.40
CA ARG A 263 22.37 35.89 -16.70
C ARG A 263 22.05 35.07 -15.45
N ASP A 264 20.83 35.11 -15.00
CA ASP A 264 20.35 34.12 -14.03
C ASP A 264 19.77 32.94 -14.79
N THR A 265 20.59 31.91 -15.01
CA THR A 265 20.15 30.60 -15.50
C THR A 265 19.40 29.88 -14.35
N VAL A 266 18.10 29.95 -14.36
CA VAL A 266 17.28 29.10 -13.47
C VAL A 266 17.32 27.67 -14.02
N GLN A 267 18.16 26.83 -13.45
CA GLN A 267 18.21 25.41 -13.77
C GLN A 267 17.02 24.71 -13.08
N THR A 268 15.99 24.40 -13.83
CA THR A 268 14.86 23.58 -13.34
C THR A 268 15.19 22.11 -13.59
N GLU A 269 15.57 21.38 -12.55
CA GLU A 269 15.79 19.93 -12.61
C GLU A 269 14.46 19.19 -12.65
N LYS A 270 14.09 18.60 -13.79
CA LYS A 270 12.98 17.63 -13.87
C LYS A 270 13.52 16.22 -13.70
N ARG A 271 13.12 15.55 -12.64
CA ARG A 271 13.51 14.17 -12.33
C ARG A 271 12.33 13.24 -12.60
N ARG A 272 12.48 12.32 -13.55
CA ARG A 272 11.50 11.31 -13.86
C ARG A 272 11.81 10.03 -13.10
N GLN A 273 10.79 9.34 -12.59
CA GLN A 273 10.96 8.07 -11.92
C GLN A 273 9.93 7.06 -12.40
N PHE A 274 10.36 5.82 -12.55
CA PHE A 274 9.54 4.69 -12.91
C PHE A 274 9.68 3.61 -11.83
N ASN A 275 8.57 2.97 -11.46
CA ASN A 275 8.58 1.90 -10.48
C ASN A 275 7.64 0.78 -10.93
N ILE A 276 8.10 -0.47 -10.79
CA ILE A 276 7.29 -1.68 -10.94
C ILE A 276 7.25 -2.35 -9.57
N ARG A 277 6.06 -2.70 -9.10
CA ARG A 277 5.85 -3.44 -7.86
C ARG A 277 4.90 -4.59 -8.15
N SER A 278 5.26 -5.79 -7.71
CA SER A 278 4.47 -7.00 -7.82
C SER A 278 4.32 -7.63 -6.45
N GLU A 279 3.11 -7.98 -6.08
CA GLU A 279 2.76 -8.60 -4.80
C GLU A 279 1.93 -9.84 -5.06
N PHE A 280 2.43 -10.97 -4.60
CA PHE A 280 1.76 -12.25 -4.69
C PHE A 280 1.42 -12.76 -3.29
N GLU A 281 0.20 -13.24 -3.14
CA GLU A 281 -0.32 -13.84 -1.93
C GLU A 281 -0.91 -15.21 -2.24
N TYR A 282 -0.66 -16.20 -1.39
CA TYR A 282 -1.24 -17.53 -1.52
C TYR A 282 -1.82 -18.00 -0.19
N ILE A 283 -3.14 -18.26 -0.18
CA ILE A 283 -3.87 -18.75 1.00
C ILE A 283 -3.70 -20.27 1.06
N PHE A 284 -3.15 -20.81 2.15
CA PHE A 284 -2.94 -22.25 2.29
C PHE A 284 -3.76 -22.91 3.40
N ARG A 285 -4.38 -22.13 4.31
CA ARG A 285 -5.30 -22.62 5.36
C ARG A 285 -6.53 -21.74 5.51
N GLY A 286 -7.55 -22.29 6.18
CA GLY A 286 -8.75 -21.53 6.58
C GLY A 286 -9.68 -21.17 5.42
N VAL A 287 -9.62 -21.92 4.33
CA VAL A 287 -10.60 -21.85 3.25
C VAL A 287 -11.36 -23.17 3.27
N ALA A 288 -12.52 -23.17 3.89
CA ALA A 288 -13.43 -24.32 3.85
C ALA A 288 -13.87 -24.57 2.41
N ASN A 289 -14.22 -25.82 2.12
CA ASN A 289 -14.87 -26.18 0.86
C ASN A 289 -16.28 -25.58 0.87
N PHE A 290 -16.42 -24.33 0.47
CA PHE A 290 -17.71 -23.79 0.12
C PHE A 290 -18.34 -24.65 -0.98
N VAL A 291 -19.64 -24.83 -0.92
CA VAL A 291 -20.43 -25.36 -2.00
C VAL A 291 -20.36 -24.34 -3.17
N GLY A 292 -19.33 -24.44 -4.00
CA GLY A 292 -19.09 -23.54 -5.12
C GLY A 292 -17.58 -23.27 -5.32
N ASP A 293 -17.22 -23.11 -6.54
CA ASP A 293 -15.87 -23.22 -7.13
C ASP A 293 -14.81 -22.17 -6.74
N SER A 294 -14.96 -21.35 -5.70
CA SER A 294 -13.90 -20.40 -5.37
C SER A 294 -12.71 -21.04 -4.64
N LYS A 295 -12.14 -22.07 -5.28
CA LYS A 295 -10.86 -22.68 -4.86
C LYS A 295 -9.65 -21.78 -5.17
N ILE A 296 -9.87 -20.55 -5.66
CA ILE A 296 -8.77 -19.66 -5.98
C ILE A 296 -8.12 -19.20 -4.70
N ARG A 297 -6.87 -19.61 -4.52
CA ARG A 297 -6.02 -19.30 -3.39
C ARG A 297 -4.99 -18.21 -3.68
N PRO A 298 -4.50 -18.08 -4.94
CA PRO A 298 -3.56 -16.99 -5.27
C PRO A 298 -4.29 -15.65 -5.43
N ALA A 299 -3.59 -14.59 -5.05
CA ALA A 299 -3.92 -13.21 -5.38
C ALA A 299 -2.65 -12.51 -5.85
N TRP A 300 -2.76 -11.71 -6.89
CA TRP A 300 -1.61 -11.10 -7.54
C TRP A 300 -1.92 -9.65 -7.93
N HIS A 301 -1.24 -8.71 -7.29
CA HIS A 301 -1.24 -7.29 -7.63
C HIS A 301 0.01 -6.93 -8.40
N ASN A 302 -0.13 -6.17 -9.48
CA ASN A 302 0.99 -5.53 -10.16
C ASN A 302 0.71 -4.04 -10.30
N TYR A 303 1.69 -3.24 -9.96
CA TYR A 303 1.62 -1.79 -10.05
C TYR A 303 2.79 -1.30 -10.90
N ILE A 304 2.48 -0.50 -11.90
CA ILE A 304 3.46 0.24 -12.68
C ILE A 304 3.19 1.73 -12.43
N THR A 305 4.14 2.44 -11.84
CA THR A 305 3.97 3.86 -11.57
C THR A 305 5.01 4.69 -12.32
N TYR A 306 4.55 5.82 -12.85
CA TYR A 306 5.40 6.78 -13.54
C TYR A 306 5.22 8.17 -12.94
N MET A 307 6.30 8.75 -12.46
CA MET A 307 6.36 10.09 -11.92
C MET A 307 7.08 11.01 -12.92
N PRO A 308 6.36 11.91 -13.59
CA PRO A 308 6.96 12.79 -14.61
C PRO A 308 7.90 13.83 -14.01
N SER A 309 7.72 14.17 -12.73
CA SER A 309 8.64 15.01 -11.97
C SER A 309 8.62 14.58 -10.52
N VAL A 310 9.78 14.26 -9.94
CA VAL A 310 9.91 13.86 -8.53
C VAL A 310 9.63 15.03 -7.57
N SER A 311 9.66 16.26 -8.07
CA SER A 311 9.23 17.44 -7.31
C SER A 311 7.71 17.55 -7.18
N ASN A 312 6.98 16.91 -8.08
CA ASN A 312 5.52 16.82 -8.03
C ASN A 312 5.18 15.50 -7.33
N GLU A 313 4.48 15.55 -6.25
CA GLU A 313 4.08 14.37 -5.47
C GLU A 313 3.03 13.50 -6.20
N VAL A 314 2.66 13.85 -7.43
CA VAL A 314 1.63 13.21 -8.23
C VAL A 314 2.23 12.53 -9.46
N GLY A 315 1.85 11.30 -9.71
CA GLY A 315 2.22 10.48 -10.86
C GLY A 315 1.06 9.69 -11.44
N PHE A 316 1.37 8.85 -12.42
CA PHE A 316 0.41 7.96 -13.07
C PHE A 316 0.61 6.53 -12.58
N ILE A 317 -0.47 5.77 -12.51
CA ILE A 317 -0.47 4.36 -12.11
C ILE A 317 -1.21 3.51 -13.14
N LEU A 318 -0.63 2.34 -13.44
CA LEU A 318 -1.31 1.19 -14.01
C LEU A 318 -1.32 0.11 -12.93
N HIS A 319 -2.50 -0.34 -12.54
CA HIS A 319 -2.71 -1.43 -11.60
C HIS A 319 -3.40 -2.59 -12.31
N THR A 320 -2.90 -3.81 -12.13
CA THR A 320 -3.58 -5.03 -12.55
C THR A 320 -3.71 -5.97 -11.36
N TYR A 321 -4.85 -6.62 -11.27
CA TYR A 321 -5.15 -7.56 -10.21
C TYR A 321 -5.81 -8.82 -10.75
N LEU A 322 -5.42 -9.95 -10.18
CA LEU A 322 -6.07 -11.24 -10.38
C LEU A 322 -6.10 -11.99 -9.04
N GLY A 323 -7.27 -12.41 -8.60
CA GLY A 323 -7.42 -13.18 -7.37
C GLY A 323 -8.79 -13.06 -6.75
N ARG A 324 -8.89 -13.46 -5.47
CA ARG A 324 -10.10 -13.20 -4.68
C ARG A 324 -10.26 -11.71 -4.46
N ASP A 325 -11.49 -11.20 -4.49
CA ASP A 325 -11.69 -9.76 -4.30
C ASP A 325 -11.07 -9.30 -2.96
N TYR A 326 -10.26 -8.25 -3.04
CA TYR A 326 -9.57 -7.67 -1.88
C TYR A 326 -10.42 -6.61 -1.14
N LEU A 327 -11.65 -6.37 -1.61
CA LEU A 327 -12.60 -5.50 -0.94
C LEU A 327 -13.40 -6.29 0.10
N ASN A 328 -12.96 -6.27 1.35
CA ASN A 328 -13.62 -6.79 2.56
C ASN A 328 -14.58 -7.99 2.33
N ILE A 329 -15.89 -7.81 2.56
CA ILE A 329 -16.90 -8.87 2.51
C ILE A 329 -17.09 -9.53 1.12
N ARG A 330 -16.51 -8.95 0.05
CA ARG A 330 -16.54 -9.53 -1.31
C ARG A 330 -15.46 -10.58 -1.57
N PHE A 331 -14.68 -10.94 -0.58
CA PHE A 331 -13.53 -11.85 -0.69
C PHE A 331 -13.83 -13.23 -1.28
N ASP A 332 -15.08 -13.65 -1.39
CA ASP A 332 -15.48 -14.89 -2.03
C ASP A 332 -15.66 -14.76 -3.56
N ASP A 333 -15.71 -13.55 -4.07
CA ASP A 333 -15.65 -13.27 -5.50
C ASP A 333 -14.21 -13.42 -6.02
N VAL A 334 -14.08 -13.76 -7.31
CA VAL A 334 -12.81 -13.75 -8.03
C VAL A 334 -12.82 -12.63 -9.04
N VAL A 335 -11.82 -11.78 -8.98
CA VAL A 335 -11.74 -10.56 -9.80
C VAL A 335 -10.48 -10.57 -10.65
N PHE A 336 -10.65 -10.24 -11.93
CA PHE A 336 -9.57 -9.77 -12.79
C PHE A 336 -9.88 -8.34 -13.24
N VAL A 337 -8.94 -7.44 -13.05
CA VAL A 337 -9.11 -6.02 -13.41
C VAL A 337 -7.80 -5.41 -13.87
N GLY A 338 -7.89 -4.44 -14.77
CA GLY A 338 -6.81 -3.55 -15.16
C GLY A 338 -7.27 -2.09 -15.04
N GLU A 339 -6.53 -1.27 -14.31
CA GLU A 339 -6.89 0.09 -13.95
C GLU A 339 -5.79 1.06 -14.30
N ILE A 340 -6.18 2.27 -14.73
CA ILE A 340 -5.27 3.41 -14.88
C ILE A 340 -5.72 4.55 -13.97
N GLY A 341 -4.78 5.33 -13.48
CA GLY A 341 -5.14 6.42 -12.59
C GLY A 341 -3.98 7.34 -12.23
N VAL A 342 -4.20 8.08 -11.19
CA VAL A 342 -3.19 8.93 -10.57
C VAL A 342 -2.79 8.35 -9.21
N TYR A 343 -1.51 8.46 -8.86
CA TYR A 343 -1.04 8.12 -7.54
C TYR A 343 -0.33 9.30 -6.90
N VAL A 344 -0.33 9.32 -5.58
CA VAL A 344 0.33 10.33 -4.78
C VAL A 344 1.44 9.68 -3.97
N LYS A 345 2.63 10.24 -4.04
CA LYS A 345 3.77 9.82 -3.23
C LYS A 345 3.96 10.81 -2.09
N PHE A 346 3.61 10.40 -0.87
CA PHE A 346 3.95 11.20 0.30
C PHE A 346 5.43 11.06 0.62
N ASN A 347 6.16 12.14 0.47
CA ASN A 347 7.53 12.24 0.94
C ASN A 347 7.51 12.65 2.43
N GLY A 348 6.95 11.78 3.29
CA GLY A 348 7.01 11.98 4.74
C GLY A 348 8.46 12.08 5.19
N ARG A 349 8.85 13.26 5.67
CA ARG A 349 10.15 13.52 6.30
C ARG A 349 10.12 13.13 7.76
#